data_c1bf5af49b50b60cddab84456cf19446
#
_entry.id   c1bf5af49b50b60cddab84456cf19446
#
_cell.length_a   1.000
_cell.length_b   1.000
_cell.length_c   1.000
_cell.angle_alpha   90.00
_cell.angle_beta   90.00
_cell.angle_gamma   90.00
#
_symmetry.space_group_name_H-M   'P 1'
#
loop_
_entity.id
_entity.type
_entity.pdbx_description
1 polymer ?
#
loop_
_entity_poly.entity_id
_entity_poly.type
_entity_poly.pdbx_seq_one_letter_code
_entity_poly.pdbx_strand_id
1 'polypeptide(L)'
;MAAIEMKHIVKKYGDGFPAVNDVSIDIADGEFVILVGPSGCGKSTLLRMIVGLEDITDGDMVIGGQKVNDKAPRDRNLSMVFQNYALYPHLTVYENIAFPLRLSKTPDADIDRRVREASSLLELDEHLERKPANLSGGQRQRVAMGRAIVRQADAFLFDEPLSNLDAKLRGQMRTEISRLQRRLGITTVYVTHDQTEAMTLGDRVAVMKKGILQQIASPRELYEQPVNLFVAGFIGSPPMNFLPAEVHDGRLQTPLGPIALTTDLQREAARGHDVLLMGVRPEAFEDAKLVEADKREKGDVFRAQVDVTEWLGNEQYAYIPFEASQEVSNQLRDLSRELDSDQLRTQLIIAIDSTSRIRPGREADIWVDTRKMHLFDPKTGENLTRDEEAGRRLTAEVEEERREEMEDARNQPLGDAPDIHADGSANGHGTSSADHTTGGSRRV
;
A
#
# COMPACT_ATOMS: atom_id res chain seq x y z
N MET A 1 6.69 -14.21 -20.03
CA MET A 1 5.90 -13.36 -19.15
C MET A 1 5.09 -12.46 -20.05
N ALA A 2 4.00 -11.89 -19.60
CA ALA A 2 3.10 -11.21 -20.54
C ALA A 2 2.59 -9.89 -19.97
N ALA A 3 2.57 -8.85 -20.82
CA ALA A 3 1.84 -7.61 -20.55
C ALA A 3 0.33 -7.88 -20.51
N ILE A 4 -0.40 -7.11 -19.72
CA ILE A 4 -1.86 -7.18 -19.59
C ILE A 4 -2.43 -5.81 -19.93
N GLU A 5 -3.32 -5.77 -20.94
CA GLU A 5 -4.00 -4.54 -21.34
C GLU A 5 -5.51 -4.69 -21.09
N MET A 6 -6.05 -3.78 -20.33
CA MET A 6 -7.49 -3.65 -20.08
C MET A 6 -7.99 -2.40 -20.79
N LYS A 7 -8.94 -2.56 -21.72
CA LYS A 7 -9.46 -1.46 -22.54
C LYS A 7 -10.95 -1.34 -22.33
N HIS A 8 -11.38 -0.27 -21.67
CA HIS A 8 -12.78 0.06 -21.41
C HIS A 8 -13.58 -1.08 -20.76
N ILE A 9 -12.96 -1.77 -19.78
CA ILE A 9 -13.55 -2.93 -19.13
C ILE A 9 -14.79 -2.54 -18.34
N VAL A 10 -15.90 -3.21 -18.61
CA VAL A 10 -17.17 -3.05 -17.92
C VAL A 10 -17.67 -4.42 -17.41
N LYS A 11 -18.15 -4.43 -16.17
CA LYS A 11 -18.88 -5.56 -15.59
C LYS A 11 -20.20 -5.11 -14.98
N LYS A 12 -21.29 -5.64 -15.50
CA LYS A 12 -22.64 -5.46 -14.95
C LYS A 12 -23.23 -6.79 -14.48
N TYR A 13 -23.91 -6.77 -13.35
CA TYR A 13 -24.75 -7.86 -12.86
C TYR A 13 -26.22 -7.42 -12.96
N GLY A 14 -26.96 -8.00 -13.91
CA GLY A 14 -28.33 -7.59 -14.19
C GLY A 14 -28.44 -6.12 -14.63
N ASP A 15 -29.53 -5.46 -14.21
CA ASP A 15 -29.83 -4.06 -14.59
C ASP A 15 -29.26 -3.02 -13.60
N GLY A 16 -28.42 -3.45 -12.65
CA GLY A 16 -27.84 -2.59 -11.62
C GLY A 16 -26.67 -1.71 -12.11
N PHE A 17 -26.12 -0.92 -11.18
CA PHE A 17 -24.89 -0.18 -11.42
C PHE A 17 -23.74 -1.14 -11.76
N PRO A 18 -22.84 -0.77 -12.69
CA PRO A 18 -21.70 -1.62 -13.02
C PRO A 18 -20.80 -1.81 -11.80
N ALA A 19 -20.40 -3.05 -11.52
CA ALA A 19 -19.41 -3.39 -10.50
C ALA A 19 -18.00 -2.95 -10.92
N VAL A 20 -17.74 -2.91 -12.23
CA VAL A 20 -16.57 -2.29 -12.87
C VAL A 20 -17.08 -1.47 -14.04
N ASN A 21 -16.66 -0.23 -14.17
CA ASN A 21 -17.21 0.73 -15.12
C ASN A 21 -16.10 1.49 -15.83
N ASP A 22 -15.89 1.17 -17.09
CA ASP A 22 -14.96 1.82 -18.01
C ASP A 22 -13.52 1.89 -17.47
N VAL A 23 -13.00 0.75 -17.01
CA VAL A 23 -11.63 0.67 -16.48
C VAL A 23 -10.66 0.34 -17.62
N SER A 24 -9.66 1.22 -17.80
CA SER A 24 -8.56 1.02 -18.73
C SER A 24 -7.24 1.09 -17.97
N ILE A 25 -6.44 0.01 -18.04
CA ILE A 25 -5.14 -0.12 -17.40
C ILE A 25 -4.21 -0.91 -18.30
N ASP A 26 -3.03 -0.39 -18.58
CA ASP A 26 -1.95 -1.10 -19.24
C ASP A 26 -0.90 -1.51 -18.20
N ILE A 27 -0.61 -2.81 -18.12
CA ILE A 27 0.38 -3.39 -17.19
C ILE A 27 1.53 -3.94 -18.05
N ALA A 28 2.72 -3.42 -17.83
CA ALA A 28 3.90 -3.84 -18.57
C ALA A 28 4.35 -5.26 -18.17
N ASP A 29 5.13 -5.90 -19.05
CA ASP A 29 5.75 -7.19 -18.73
C ASP A 29 6.68 -7.05 -17.52
N GLY A 30 6.50 -7.95 -16.55
CA GLY A 30 7.24 -7.96 -15.28
C GLY A 30 6.81 -6.89 -14.28
N GLU A 31 5.83 -6.05 -14.54
CA GLU A 31 5.35 -4.99 -13.64
C GLU A 31 4.51 -5.55 -12.48
N PHE A 32 4.62 -4.91 -11.32
CA PHE A 32 3.81 -5.20 -10.12
C PHE A 32 2.77 -4.10 -9.91
N VAL A 33 1.54 -4.34 -10.35
CA VAL A 33 0.42 -3.41 -10.18
C VAL A 33 -0.47 -3.84 -9.02
N ILE A 34 -0.80 -2.88 -8.15
CA ILE A 34 -1.70 -3.10 -7.02
C ILE A 34 -3.04 -2.42 -7.28
N LEU A 35 -4.13 -3.16 -7.07
CA LEU A 35 -5.49 -2.63 -7.07
C LEU A 35 -5.91 -2.36 -5.61
N VAL A 36 -6.19 -1.11 -5.28
CA VAL A 36 -6.56 -0.70 -3.92
C VAL A 36 -7.85 0.13 -3.94
N GLY A 37 -8.56 0.17 -2.83
CA GLY A 37 -9.79 0.94 -2.67
C GLY A 37 -10.71 0.33 -1.61
N PRO A 38 -11.81 1.02 -1.23
CA PRO A 38 -12.78 0.54 -0.25
C PRO A 38 -13.38 -0.81 -0.59
N SER A 39 -13.95 -1.48 0.41
CA SER A 39 -14.66 -2.74 0.21
C SER A 39 -15.80 -2.58 -0.80
N GLY A 40 -15.93 -3.54 -1.72
CA GLY A 40 -16.98 -3.52 -2.75
C GLY A 40 -16.74 -2.57 -3.94
N CYS A 41 -15.57 -1.93 -4.06
CA CYS A 41 -15.30 -1.02 -5.19
C CYS A 41 -14.94 -1.72 -6.53
N GLY A 42 -14.96 -3.05 -6.60
CA GLY A 42 -14.79 -3.81 -7.86
C GLY A 42 -13.42 -4.47 -8.07
N LYS A 43 -12.45 -4.35 -7.14
CA LYS A 43 -11.08 -4.91 -7.25
C LYS A 43 -11.04 -6.41 -7.55
N SER A 44 -11.64 -7.21 -6.67
CA SER A 44 -11.67 -8.68 -6.85
C SER A 44 -12.48 -9.10 -8.08
N THR A 45 -13.50 -8.32 -8.47
CA THR A 45 -14.24 -8.55 -9.71
C THR A 45 -13.32 -8.33 -10.90
N LEU A 46 -12.55 -7.24 -10.95
CA LEU A 46 -11.58 -6.96 -11.99
C LEU A 46 -10.51 -8.05 -12.05
N LEU A 47 -9.96 -8.47 -10.91
CA LEU A 47 -9.00 -9.56 -10.85
C LEU A 47 -9.57 -10.88 -11.39
N ARG A 48 -10.83 -11.22 -11.05
CA ARG A 48 -11.50 -12.41 -11.55
C ARG A 48 -11.77 -12.35 -13.05
N MET A 49 -12.03 -11.17 -13.61
CA MET A 49 -12.14 -10.98 -15.06
C MET A 49 -10.79 -11.20 -15.77
N ILE A 50 -9.66 -10.76 -15.18
CA ILE A 50 -8.33 -11.02 -15.74
C ILE A 50 -8.09 -12.53 -15.86
N VAL A 51 -8.35 -13.30 -14.79
CA VAL A 51 -8.12 -14.75 -14.80
C VAL A 51 -9.19 -15.53 -15.59
N GLY A 52 -10.34 -14.89 -15.92
CA GLY A 52 -11.45 -15.51 -16.65
C GLY A 52 -12.43 -16.31 -15.78
N LEU A 53 -12.44 -16.06 -14.47
CA LEU A 53 -13.44 -16.61 -13.54
C LEU A 53 -14.73 -15.79 -13.52
N GLU A 54 -14.70 -14.62 -14.14
CA GLU A 54 -15.84 -13.73 -14.30
C GLU A 54 -15.87 -13.22 -15.74
N ASP A 55 -17.04 -13.23 -16.36
CA ASP A 55 -17.21 -12.76 -17.73
C ASP A 55 -17.14 -11.22 -17.80
N ILE A 56 -16.57 -10.70 -18.87
CA ILE A 56 -16.52 -9.27 -19.20
C ILE A 56 -17.82 -8.91 -19.92
N THR A 57 -18.50 -7.84 -19.46
CA THR A 57 -19.73 -7.38 -20.10
C THR A 57 -19.44 -6.57 -21.36
N ASP A 58 -18.41 -5.68 -21.30
CA ASP A 58 -17.95 -4.86 -22.43
C ASP A 58 -16.46 -4.53 -22.26
N GLY A 59 -15.80 -4.13 -23.33
CA GLY A 59 -14.38 -3.85 -23.39
C GLY A 59 -13.52 -5.05 -23.76
N ASP A 60 -12.22 -4.84 -23.85
CA ASP A 60 -11.25 -5.83 -24.33
C ASP A 60 -10.17 -6.11 -23.29
N MET A 61 -9.97 -7.40 -22.99
CA MET A 61 -8.86 -7.92 -22.18
C MET A 61 -7.84 -8.56 -23.11
N VAL A 62 -6.60 -8.06 -23.06
CA VAL A 62 -5.49 -8.56 -23.87
C VAL A 62 -4.36 -9.03 -22.97
N ILE A 63 -3.85 -10.23 -23.15
CA ILE A 63 -2.74 -10.81 -22.39
C ILE A 63 -1.71 -11.32 -23.39
N GLY A 64 -0.46 -10.85 -23.28
CA GLY A 64 0.60 -11.21 -24.21
C GLY A 64 0.26 -10.91 -25.68
N GLY A 65 -0.43 -9.79 -25.92
CA GLY A 65 -0.87 -9.37 -27.26
C GLY A 65 -2.06 -10.14 -27.81
N GLN A 66 -2.69 -11.04 -27.04
CA GLN A 66 -3.85 -11.83 -27.49
C GLN A 66 -5.11 -11.43 -26.70
N LYS A 67 -6.20 -11.14 -27.41
CA LYS A 67 -7.51 -10.94 -26.79
C LYS A 67 -7.99 -12.25 -26.14
N VAL A 68 -8.36 -12.17 -24.84
CA VAL A 68 -8.69 -13.35 -24.04
C VAL A 68 -10.11 -13.36 -23.47
N ASN A 69 -10.98 -12.45 -23.91
CA ASN A 69 -12.35 -12.35 -23.40
C ASN A 69 -13.06 -13.72 -23.38
N ASP A 70 -12.98 -14.48 -24.48
CA ASP A 70 -13.66 -15.76 -24.66
C ASP A 70 -12.81 -16.98 -24.26
N LYS A 71 -11.56 -16.77 -23.77
CA LYS A 71 -10.71 -17.87 -23.32
C LYS A 71 -11.09 -18.32 -21.92
N ALA A 72 -11.22 -19.64 -21.73
CA ALA A 72 -11.41 -20.21 -20.41
C ALA A 72 -10.19 -19.94 -19.50
N PRO A 73 -10.35 -19.92 -18.16
CA PRO A 73 -9.24 -19.63 -17.22
C PRO A 73 -7.99 -20.49 -17.44
N ARG A 74 -8.16 -21.77 -17.75
CA ARG A 74 -7.05 -22.72 -18.00
C ARG A 74 -6.20 -22.35 -19.22
N ASP A 75 -6.80 -21.65 -20.19
CA ASP A 75 -6.19 -21.33 -21.49
C ASP A 75 -5.53 -19.94 -21.49
N ARG A 76 -5.62 -19.18 -20.37
CA ARG A 76 -5.01 -17.85 -20.18
C ARG A 76 -3.60 -17.91 -19.61
N ASN A 77 -3.11 -19.08 -19.22
CA ASN A 77 -1.80 -19.33 -18.59
C ASN A 77 -1.48 -18.39 -17.41
N LEU A 78 -2.47 -18.11 -16.57
CA LEU A 78 -2.32 -17.29 -15.37
C LEU A 78 -2.32 -18.14 -14.11
N SER A 79 -1.68 -17.66 -13.03
CA SER A 79 -1.70 -18.31 -11.73
C SER A 79 -2.31 -17.38 -10.70
N MET A 80 -3.21 -17.90 -9.85
CA MET A 80 -3.92 -17.10 -8.85
C MET A 80 -3.74 -17.66 -7.44
N VAL A 81 -3.44 -16.77 -6.49
CA VAL A 81 -3.44 -17.02 -5.05
C VAL A 81 -4.69 -16.37 -4.46
N PHE A 82 -5.55 -17.19 -3.88
CA PHE A 82 -6.82 -16.76 -3.28
C PHE A 82 -6.65 -16.32 -1.84
N GLN A 83 -7.53 -15.47 -1.34
CA GLN A 83 -7.58 -14.97 0.02
C GLN A 83 -7.56 -16.08 1.10
N ASN A 84 -8.23 -17.21 0.83
CA ASN A 84 -8.29 -18.37 1.72
C ASN A 84 -7.22 -19.44 1.42
N TYR A 85 -6.18 -19.08 0.61
CA TYR A 85 -5.11 -19.94 0.13
C TYR A 85 -5.57 -21.12 -0.74
N ALA A 86 -6.82 -21.56 -0.64
CA ALA A 86 -7.44 -22.68 -1.37
C ALA A 86 -6.56 -23.96 -1.41
N LEU A 87 -5.91 -24.30 -0.27
CA LEU A 87 -5.10 -25.51 -0.14
C LEU A 87 -5.99 -26.75 -0.02
N TYR A 88 -5.54 -27.86 -0.59
CA TYR A 88 -6.19 -29.16 -0.45
C TYR A 88 -5.85 -29.73 0.94
N PRO A 89 -6.80 -29.82 1.88
CA PRO A 89 -6.49 -30.13 3.29
C PRO A 89 -6.04 -31.57 3.53
N HIS A 90 -6.37 -32.47 2.62
CA HIS A 90 -6.01 -33.91 2.70
C HIS A 90 -4.65 -34.21 2.08
N LEU A 91 -4.09 -33.30 1.26
CA LEU A 91 -2.79 -33.42 0.63
C LEU A 91 -1.68 -32.83 1.50
N THR A 92 -0.46 -33.37 1.39
CA THR A 92 0.74 -32.79 2.00
C THR A 92 1.13 -31.46 1.33
N VAL A 93 2.13 -30.76 1.87
CA VAL A 93 2.73 -29.57 1.24
C VAL A 93 3.29 -29.93 -0.14
N TYR A 94 4.07 -31.00 -0.21
CA TYR A 94 4.61 -31.50 -1.48
C TYR A 94 3.51 -31.74 -2.52
N GLU A 95 2.47 -32.46 -2.13
CA GLU A 95 1.35 -32.79 -3.01
C GLU A 95 0.54 -31.56 -3.43
N ASN A 96 0.34 -30.58 -2.54
CA ASN A 96 -0.30 -29.31 -2.87
C ASN A 96 0.49 -28.55 -3.94
N ILE A 97 1.81 -28.46 -3.80
CA ILE A 97 2.69 -27.78 -4.76
C ILE A 97 2.74 -28.59 -6.08
N ALA A 98 2.85 -29.91 -6.02
CA ALA A 98 2.91 -30.80 -7.19
C ALA A 98 1.61 -30.87 -7.97
N PHE A 99 0.46 -30.56 -7.36
CA PHE A 99 -0.86 -30.78 -7.96
C PHE A 99 -1.05 -30.17 -9.36
N PRO A 100 -0.71 -28.90 -9.63
CA PRO A 100 -0.83 -28.32 -10.96
C PRO A 100 0.01 -29.03 -12.02
N LEU A 101 1.21 -29.49 -11.65
CA LEU A 101 2.11 -30.21 -12.55
C LEU A 101 1.59 -31.61 -12.91
N ARG A 102 1.01 -32.32 -11.91
CA ARG A 102 0.33 -33.59 -12.15
C ARG A 102 -0.86 -33.44 -13.11
N LEU A 103 -1.64 -32.36 -12.91
CA LEU A 103 -2.78 -32.06 -13.80
C LEU A 103 -2.33 -31.80 -15.24
N SER A 104 -1.17 -31.17 -15.41
CA SER A 104 -0.55 -30.94 -16.73
C SER A 104 0.18 -32.16 -17.28
N LYS A 105 0.13 -33.32 -16.59
CA LYS A 105 0.82 -34.56 -16.98
C LYS A 105 2.34 -34.39 -17.13
N THR A 106 2.95 -33.54 -16.33
CA THR A 106 4.40 -33.34 -16.25
C THR A 106 5.06 -34.67 -15.78
N PRO A 107 6.23 -35.07 -16.31
CA PRO A 107 6.95 -36.25 -15.84
C PRO A 107 7.34 -36.16 -14.34
N ASP A 108 7.29 -37.29 -13.60
CA ASP A 108 7.51 -37.30 -12.14
C ASP A 108 8.88 -36.74 -11.73
N ALA A 109 9.94 -37.00 -12.51
CA ALA A 109 11.27 -36.45 -12.24
C ALA A 109 11.30 -34.90 -12.32
N ASP A 110 10.57 -34.31 -13.26
CA ASP A 110 10.44 -32.86 -13.38
C ASP A 110 9.53 -32.28 -12.28
N ILE A 111 8.52 -33.03 -11.83
CA ILE A 111 7.68 -32.62 -10.72
C ILE A 111 8.53 -32.52 -9.45
N ASP A 112 9.32 -33.57 -9.10
CA ASP A 112 10.12 -33.57 -7.90
C ASP A 112 11.14 -32.41 -7.92
N ARG A 113 11.83 -32.21 -9.04
CA ARG A 113 12.79 -31.10 -9.21
C ARG A 113 12.11 -29.75 -8.98
N ARG A 114 11.01 -29.43 -9.68
CA ARG A 114 10.32 -28.15 -9.57
C ARG A 114 9.71 -27.90 -8.20
N VAL A 115 9.18 -28.94 -7.55
CA VAL A 115 8.62 -28.84 -6.19
C VAL A 115 9.72 -28.51 -5.19
N ARG A 116 10.90 -29.15 -5.30
CA ARG A 116 12.04 -28.88 -4.41
C ARG A 116 12.63 -27.50 -4.65
N GLU A 117 12.77 -27.06 -5.91
CA GLU A 117 13.18 -25.69 -6.26
C GLU A 117 12.23 -24.65 -5.66
N ALA A 118 10.90 -24.82 -5.79
CA ALA A 118 9.92 -23.95 -5.21
C ALA A 118 9.90 -24.01 -3.67
N SER A 119 10.09 -25.20 -3.10
CA SER A 119 10.16 -25.41 -1.66
C SER A 119 11.36 -24.68 -1.05
N SER A 120 12.54 -24.85 -1.64
CA SER A 120 13.75 -24.17 -1.19
C SER A 120 13.64 -22.65 -1.30
N LEU A 121 13.07 -22.15 -2.41
CA LEU A 121 12.83 -20.71 -2.61
C LEU A 121 11.91 -20.10 -1.53
N LEU A 122 10.98 -20.90 -0.98
CA LEU A 122 9.95 -20.49 -0.01
C LEU A 122 10.23 -21.00 1.42
N GLU A 123 11.43 -21.57 1.68
CA GLU A 123 11.82 -22.11 2.98
C GLU A 123 10.81 -23.15 3.53
N LEU A 124 10.35 -24.07 2.67
CA LEU A 124 9.36 -25.09 3.02
C LEU A 124 9.95 -26.52 3.09
N ASP A 125 11.26 -26.71 2.92
CA ASP A 125 11.91 -28.00 2.77
C ASP A 125 11.61 -28.94 3.94
N GLU A 126 11.64 -28.45 5.17
CA GLU A 126 11.33 -29.23 6.38
C GLU A 126 9.82 -29.52 6.56
N HIS A 127 8.98 -28.96 5.70
CA HIS A 127 7.53 -29.02 5.85
C HIS A 127 6.83 -29.82 4.75
N LEU A 128 7.57 -30.34 3.76
CA LEU A 128 7.02 -31.01 2.57
C LEU A 128 6.05 -32.16 2.89
N GLU A 129 6.30 -32.91 3.95
CA GLU A 129 5.46 -34.04 4.37
C GLU A 129 4.29 -33.64 5.30
N ARG A 130 4.23 -32.37 5.72
CA ARG A 130 3.15 -31.91 6.60
C ARG A 130 1.88 -31.63 5.80
N LYS A 131 0.73 -31.71 6.49
CA LYS A 131 -0.57 -31.29 5.93
C LYS A 131 -0.90 -29.84 6.33
N PRO A 132 -1.74 -29.12 5.59
CA PRO A 132 -2.11 -27.73 5.86
C PRO A 132 -2.59 -27.45 7.28
N ALA A 133 -3.26 -28.42 7.93
CA ALA A 133 -3.72 -28.30 9.32
C ALA A 133 -2.56 -28.13 10.33
N ASN A 134 -1.36 -28.61 10.00
CA ASN A 134 -0.17 -28.57 10.86
C ASN A 134 0.78 -27.42 10.50
N LEU A 135 0.30 -26.40 9.78
CA LEU A 135 1.08 -25.25 9.33
C LEU A 135 0.56 -23.96 9.96
N SER A 136 1.47 -23.00 10.18
CA SER A 136 1.11 -21.63 10.52
C SER A 136 0.43 -20.91 9.34
N GLY A 137 -0.16 -19.73 9.59
CA GLY A 137 -0.76 -18.91 8.53
C GLY A 137 0.21 -18.59 7.41
N GLY A 138 1.41 -18.11 7.74
CA GLY A 138 2.46 -17.79 6.77
C GLY A 138 2.96 -19.00 6.00
N GLN A 139 3.11 -20.15 6.67
CA GLN A 139 3.49 -21.40 5.99
C GLN A 139 2.42 -21.85 4.98
N ARG A 140 1.13 -21.74 5.34
CA ARG A 140 0.03 -22.03 4.38
C ARG A 140 0.08 -21.10 3.17
N GLN A 141 0.36 -19.82 3.38
CA GLN A 141 0.51 -18.85 2.31
C GLN A 141 1.70 -19.20 1.40
N ARG A 142 2.88 -19.49 1.96
CA ARG A 142 4.05 -19.93 1.20
C ARG A 142 3.73 -21.19 0.36
N VAL A 143 2.96 -22.13 0.89
CA VAL A 143 2.50 -23.31 0.11
C VAL A 143 1.61 -22.90 -1.07
N ALA A 144 0.68 -21.93 -0.87
CA ALA A 144 -0.15 -21.42 -1.95
C ALA A 144 0.68 -20.69 -3.03
N MET A 145 1.71 -19.94 -2.63
CA MET A 145 2.68 -19.33 -3.54
C MET A 145 3.49 -20.39 -4.30
N GLY A 146 3.98 -21.44 -3.61
CA GLY A 146 4.69 -22.56 -4.24
C GLY A 146 3.87 -23.22 -5.33
N ARG A 147 2.58 -23.43 -5.06
CA ARG A 147 1.63 -23.95 -6.06
C ARG A 147 1.47 -23.03 -7.27
N ALA A 148 1.57 -21.71 -7.06
CA ALA A 148 1.51 -20.74 -8.15
C ALA A 148 2.79 -20.73 -8.99
N ILE A 149 3.94 -20.76 -8.34
CA ILE A 149 5.27 -20.64 -8.97
C ILE A 149 5.59 -21.81 -9.90
N VAL A 150 5.30 -23.05 -9.48
CA VAL A 150 5.66 -24.25 -10.25
C VAL A 150 5.00 -24.31 -11.63
N ARG A 151 3.92 -23.55 -11.87
CA ARG A 151 3.20 -23.50 -13.15
C ARG A 151 3.92 -22.78 -14.29
N GLN A 152 4.91 -21.94 -13.99
CA GLN A 152 5.53 -21.06 -14.99
C GLN A 152 4.46 -20.25 -15.76
N ALA A 153 3.58 -19.61 -15.02
CA ALA A 153 2.51 -18.77 -15.56
C ALA A 153 3.07 -17.48 -16.19
N ASP A 154 2.33 -16.89 -17.10
CA ASP A 154 2.68 -15.60 -17.74
C ASP A 154 2.49 -14.42 -16.79
N ALA A 155 1.55 -14.51 -15.84
CA ALA A 155 1.39 -13.53 -14.76
C ALA A 155 0.84 -14.16 -13.47
N PHE A 156 1.12 -13.52 -12.33
CA PHE A 156 0.58 -13.87 -11.02
C PHE A 156 -0.52 -12.90 -10.59
N LEU A 157 -1.57 -13.45 -10.00
CA LEU A 157 -2.72 -12.72 -9.48
C LEU A 157 -2.89 -13.05 -8.00
N PHE A 158 -2.98 -12.01 -7.16
CA PHE A 158 -3.16 -12.17 -5.71
C PHE A 158 -4.46 -11.48 -5.27
N ASP A 159 -5.40 -12.23 -4.70
CA ASP A 159 -6.66 -11.71 -4.14
C ASP A 159 -6.55 -11.64 -2.61
N GLU A 160 -6.15 -10.50 -2.06
CA GLU A 160 -5.98 -10.22 -0.63
C GLU A 160 -5.18 -11.31 0.13
N PRO A 161 -3.98 -11.70 -0.32
CA PRO A 161 -3.31 -12.90 0.21
C PRO A 161 -2.83 -12.74 1.67
N LEU A 162 -2.68 -11.52 2.18
CA LEU A 162 -2.17 -11.23 3.53
C LEU A 162 -3.25 -10.90 4.56
N SER A 163 -4.52 -10.79 4.15
CA SER A 163 -5.63 -10.33 5.00
C SER A 163 -5.86 -11.20 6.26
N ASN A 164 -5.54 -12.50 6.18
CA ASN A 164 -5.75 -13.46 7.26
C ASN A 164 -4.54 -13.65 8.20
N LEU A 165 -3.52 -12.78 8.09
CA LEU A 165 -2.30 -12.84 8.89
C LEU A 165 -2.29 -11.75 9.97
N ASP A 166 -1.62 -12.04 11.09
CA ASP A 166 -1.31 -11.04 12.11
C ASP A 166 -0.32 -9.97 11.57
N ALA A 167 -0.24 -8.82 12.22
CA ALA A 167 0.52 -7.67 11.75
C ALA A 167 2.03 -7.96 11.58
N LYS A 168 2.64 -8.74 12.49
CA LYS A 168 4.07 -9.08 12.43
C LYS A 168 4.35 -9.98 11.23
N LEU A 169 3.54 -11.02 11.07
CA LEU A 169 3.69 -11.98 9.97
C LEU A 169 3.38 -11.32 8.63
N ARG A 170 2.39 -10.42 8.58
CA ARG A 170 2.06 -9.63 7.38
C ARG A 170 3.26 -8.80 6.91
N GLY A 171 3.97 -8.14 7.84
CA GLY A 171 5.19 -7.38 7.52
C GLY A 171 6.29 -8.26 6.89
N GLN A 172 6.54 -9.43 7.46
CA GLN A 172 7.52 -10.40 6.94
C GLN A 172 7.11 -10.89 5.54
N MET A 173 5.85 -11.29 5.37
CA MET A 173 5.34 -11.81 4.09
C MET A 173 5.34 -10.76 2.98
N ARG A 174 5.13 -9.47 3.28
CA ARG A 174 5.30 -8.39 2.29
C ARG A 174 6.71 -8.38 1.72
N THR A 175 7.72 -8.39 2.60
CA THR A 175 9.12 -8.41 2.18
C THR A 175 9.43 -9.64 1.31
N GLU A 176 8.91 -10.81 1.67
CA GLU A 176 9.09 -12.05 0.90
C GLU A 176 8.43 -11.98 -0.48
N ILE A 177 7.19 -11.48 -0.57
CA ILE A 177 6.49 -11.33 -1.85
C ILE A 177 7.27 -10.37 -2.77
N SER A 178 7.73 -9.24 -2.25
CA SER A 178 8.53 -8.28 -3.00
C SER A 178 9.81 -8.92 -3.54
N ARG A 179 10.59 -9.60 -2.69
CA ARG A 179 11.82 -10.29 -3.10
C ARG A 179 11.56 -11.36 -4.14
N LEU A 180 10.49 -12.14 -3.95
CA LEU A 180 10.11 -13.20 -4.88
C LEU A 180 9.75 -12.64 -6.24
N GLN A 181 8.93 -11.60 -6.30
CA GLN A 181 8.50 -10.98 -7.55
C GLN A 181 9.70 -10.39 -8.31
N ARG A 182 10.59 -9.66 -7.63
CA ARG A 182 11.83 -9.12 -8.24
C ARG A 182 12.71 -10.23 -8.79
N ARG A 183 12.89 -11.32 -8.06
CA ARG A 183 13.72 -12.46 -8.48
C ARG A 183 13.14 -13.19 -9.68
N LEU A 184 11.81 -13.35 -9.73
CA LEU A 184 11.14 -14.03 -10.85
C LEU A 184 10.90 -13.10 -12.03
N GLY A 185 10.84 -11.78 -11.81
CA GLY A 185 10.52 -10.77 -12.82
C GLY A 185 9.16 -10.95 -13.47
N ILE A 186 8.20 -11.58 -12.80
CA ILE A 186 6.91 -11.96 -13.37
C ILE A 186 5.89 -10.83 -13.21
N THR A 187 5.08 -10.59 -14.23
CA THR A 187 3.95 -9.65 -14.18
C THR A 187 3.02 -10.01 -13.04
N THR A 188 2.69 -9.06 -12.18
CA THR A 188 1.91 -9.33 -10.98
C THR A 188 0.78 -8.32 -10.82
N VAL A 189 -0.44 -8.82 -10.58
CA VAL A 189 -1.59 -8.01 -10.17
C VAL A 189 -2.02 -8.43 -8.77
N TYR A 190 -2.05 -7.48 -7.86
CA TYR A 190 -2.28 -7.72 -6.45
C TYR A 190 -3.46 -6.89 -5.95
N VAL A 191 -4.43 -7.51 -5.32
CA VAL A 191 -5.57 -6.83 -4.69
C VAL A 191 -5.33 -6.73 -3.19
N THR A 192 -5.52 -5.56 -2.63
CA THR A 192 -5.51 -5.35 -1.18
C THR A 192 -6.47 -4.23 -0.77
N HIS A 193 -6.84 -4.21 0.50
CA HIS A 193 -7.44 -3.07 1.17
C HIS A 193 -6.45 -2.38 2.15
N ASP A 194 -5.24 -2.93 2.31
CA ASP A 194 -4.18 -2.38 3.18
C ASP A 194 -3.31 -1.39 2.37
N GLN A 195 -3.36 -0.13 2.77
CA GLN A 195 -2.59 0.94 2.12
C GLN A 195 -1.09 0.73 2.27
N THR A 196 -0.62 0.17 3.41
CA THR A 196 0.80 -0.09 3.61
C THR A 196 1.32 -1.13 2.60
N GLU A 197 0.51 -2.16 2.29
CA GLU A 197 0.84 -3.11 1.22
C GLU A 197 0.94 -2.40 -0.12
N ALA A 198 -0.05 -1.55 -0.44
CA ALA A 198 -0.07 -0.82 -1.70
C ALA A 198 1.15 0.10 -1.87
N MET A 199 1.50 0.84 -0.82
CA MET A 199 2.60 1.81 -0.87
C MET A 199 4.01 1.17 -0.82
N THR A 200 4.12 -0.11 -0.44
CA THR A 200 5.42 -0.77 -0.24
C THR A 200 5.74 -1.87 -1.25
N LEU A 201 4.75 -2.44 -1.93
CA LEU A 201 4.94 -3.57 -2.84
C LEU A 201 4.84 -3.19 -4.31
N GLY A 202 3.95 -2.26 -4.67
CA GLY A 202 3.62 -1.98 -6.06
C GLY A 202 4.58 -1.00 -6.72
N ASP A 203 4.84 -1.23 -7.99
CA ASP A 203 5.48 -0.25 -8.86
C ASP A 203 4.48 0.86 -9.18
N ARG A 204 3.27 0.46 -9.54
CA ARG A 204 2.12 1.35 -9.63
C ARG A 204 0.93 0.81 -8.82
N VAL A 205 0.15 1.75 -8.33
CA VAL A 205 -1.06 1.48 -7.56
C VAL A 205 -2.26 2.10 -8.27
N ALA A 206 -3.25 1.28 -8.56
CA ALA A 206 -4.52 1.69 -9.14
C ALA A 206 -5.56 1.87 -8.02
N VAL A 207 -5.95 3.11 -7.78
CA VAL A 207 -6.95 3.46 -6.77
C VAL A 207 -8.34 3.41 -7.38
N MET A 208 -9.20 2.53 -6.86
CA MET A 208 -10.56 2.32 -7.36
C MET A 208 -11.62 2.83 -6.40
N LYS A 209 -12.70 3.41 -6.96
CA LYS A 209 -13.88 3.86 -6.21
C LYS A 209 -15.16 3.54 -6.98
N LYS A 210 -16.08 2.78 -6.39
CA LYS A 210 -17.38 2.46 -6.99
C LYS A 210 -17.30 1.96 -8.44
N GLY A 211 -16.38 1.05 -8.70
CA GLY A 211 -16.16 0.46 -10.02
C GLY A 211 -15.33 1.30 -10.99
N ILE A 212 -14.92 2.49 -10.63
CA ILE A 212 -14.20 3.45 -11.48
C ILE A 212 -12.75 3.59 -11.00
N LEU A 213 -11.81 3.59 -11.93
CA LEU A 213 -10.42 3.92 -11.67
C LEU A 213 -10.29 5.42 -11.41
N GLN A 214 -9.77 5.81 -10.26
CA GLN A 214 -9.57 7.21 -9.89
C GLN A 214 -8.21 7.73 -10.34
N GLN A 215 -7.16 6.97 -10.04
CA GLN A 215 -5.78 7.29 -10.44
C GLN A 215 -4.97 5.99 -10.45
N ILE A 216 -4.03 5.89 -11.38
CA ILE A 216 -2.99 4.86 -11.38
C ILE A 216 -1.64 5.55 -11.55
N ALA A 217 -0.75 5.35 -10.59
CA ALA A 217 0.57 5.99 -10.57
C ALA A 217 1.49 5.26 -9.58
N SER A 218 2.76 5.68 -9.51
CA SER A 218 3.65 5.22 -8.45
C SER A 218 3.11 5.58 -7.06
N PRO A 219 3.45 4.83 -6.01
CA PRO A 219 3.07 5.16 -4.63
C PRO A 219 3.38 6.62 -4.27
N ARG A 220 4.55 7.10 -4.67
CA ARG A 220 5.03 8.45 -4.39
C ARG A 220 4.19 9.52 -5.09
N GLU A 221 3.86 9.34 -6.38
CA GLU A 221 2.97 10.26 -7.10
C GLU A 221 1.57 10.29 -6.48
N LEU A 222 0.99 9.14 -6.14
CA LEU A 222 -0.33 9.10 -5.47
C LEU A 222 -0.36 9.88 -4.16
N TYR A 223 0.75 9.85 -3.42
CA TYR A 223 0.88 10.54 -2.15
C TYR A 223 1.10 12.04 -2.31
N GLU A 224 2.03 12.44 -3.18
CA GLU A 224 2.44 13.83 -3.37
C GLU A 224 1.54 14.61 -4.35
N GLN A 225 0.96 13.92 -5.37
CA GLN A 225 0.18 14.54 -6.45
C GLN A 225 -1.18 13.84 -6.67
N PRO A 226 -2.02 13.73 -5.63
CA PRO A 226 -3.32 13.06 -5.76
C PRO A 226 -4.23 13.84 -6.72
N VAL A 227 -4.96 13.13 -7.59
CA VAL A 227 -5.81 13.74 -8.61
C VAL A 227 -7.07 14.40 -8.02
N ASN A 228 -7.57 13.90 -6.89
CA ASN A 228 -8.80 14.40 -6.27
C ASN A 228 -8.82 14.18 -4.76
N LEU A 229 -9.84 14.73 -4.11
CA LEU A 229 -10.11 14.58 -2.68
C LEU A 229 -10.15 13.12 -2.21
N PHE A 230 -10.74 12.24 -3.04
CA PHE A 230 -10.84 10.83 -2.69
C PHE A 230 -9.46 10.18 -2.60
N VAL A 231 -8.61 10.34 -3.63
CA VAL A 231 -7.25 9.78 -3.61
C VAL A 231 -6.43 10.38 -2.48
N ALA A 232 -6.51 11.71 -2.29
CA ALA A 232 -5.79 12.42 -1.24
C ALA A 232 -6.15 11.93 0.18
N GLY A 233 -7.44 11.69 0.44
CA GLY A 233 -7.92 11.20 1.73
C GLY A 233 -7.81 9.68 1.88
N PHE A 234 -7.79 8.93 0.78
CA PHE A 234 -7.63 7.48 0.81
C PHE A 234 -6.17 7.06 0.98
N ILE A 235 -5.23 7.76 0.37
CA ILE A 235 -3.79 7.45 0.42
C ILE A 235 -3.11 8.17 1.58
N GLY A 236 -2.54 7.40 2.51
CA GLY A 236 -1.82 7.88 3.70
C GLY A 236 -2.48 7.47 5.02
N SER A 237 -1.66 7.22 6.03
CA SER A 237 -2.09 6.87 7.39
C SER A 237 -1.22 7.62 8.40
N PRO A 238 -1.76 8.66 9.03
CA PRO A 238 -3.12 9.21 8.90
C PRO A 238 -3.42 9.82 7.51
N PRO A 239 -4.70 10.00 7.15
CA PRO A 239 -5.09 10.62 5.89
C PRO A 239 -4.73 12.12 5.84
N MET A 240 -4.83 12.71 4.63
CA MET A 240 -4.71 14.16 4.45
C MET A 240 -5.80 14.89 5.23
N ASN A 241 -5.42 15.97 5.91
CA ASN A 241 -6.37 16.88 6.55
C ASN A 241 -7.04 17.76 5.50
N PHE A 242 -8.34 18.03 5.66
CA PHE A 242 -9.10 18.94 4.82
C PHE A 242 -9.75 20.04 5.64
N LEU A 243 -9.46 21.29 5.28
CA LEU A 243 -10.05 22.46 5.92
C LEU A 243 -10.77 23.32 4.87
N PRO A 244 -11.92 23.91 5.22
CA PRO A 244 -12.52 24.94 4.38
C PRO A 244 -11.60 26.16 4.34
N ALA A 245 -11.51 26.78 3.18
CA ALA A 245 -10.70 27.97 3.00
C ALA A 245 -11.36 28.93 2.02
N GLU A 246 -11.30 30.22 2.30
CA GLU A 246 -11.72 31.29 1.43
C GLU A 246 -10.52 32.16 1.06
N VAL A 247 -10.49 32.70 -0.14
CA VAL A 247 -9.37 33.54 -0.61
C VAL A 247 -9.67 34.99 -0.34
N HIS A 248 -8.91 35.63 0.54
CA HIS A 248 -8.97 37.08 0.80
C HIS A 248 -7.58 37.70 0.80
N ASP A 249 -7.37 38.75 0.05
CA ASP A 249 -6.13 39.55 0.00
C ASP A 249 -4.85 38.69 -0.21
N GLY A 250 -4.93 37.63 -1.02
CA GLY A 250 -3.81 36.75 -1.32
C GLY A 250 -3.45 35.75 -0.18
N ARG A 251 -4.34 35.59 0.79
CA ARG A 251 -4.22 34.60 1.88
C ARG A 251 -5.45 33.68 1.89
N LEU A 252 -5.28 32.48 2.40
CA LEU A 252 -6.39 31.58 2.74
C LEU A 252 -6.90 31.90 4.13
N GLN A 253 -8.16 32.28 4.21
CA GLN A 253 -8.88 32.35 5.49
C GLN A 253 -9.41 30.98 5.83
N THR A 254 -8.90 30.40 6.90
CA THR A 254 -9.27 29.06 7.40
C THR A 254 -9.84 29.17 8.81
N PRO A 255 -10.50 28.12 9.32
CA PRO A 255 -10.95 28.10 10.72
C PRO A 255 -9.83 28.26 11.75
N LEU A 256 -8.58 28.07 11.34
CA LEU A 256 -7.40 28.21 12.19
C LEU A 256 -6.73 29.59 12.07
N GLY A 257 -7.28 30.46 11.21
CA GLY A 257 -6.74 31.76 10.90
C GLY A 257 -6.22 31.88 9.47
N PRO A 258 -5.66 33.06 9.12
CA PRO A 258 -5.16 33.35 7.78
C PRO A 258 -3.83 32.62 7.54
N ILE A 259 -3.72 31.87 6.44
CA ILE A 259 -2.52 31.16 6.00
C ILE A 259 -2.00 31.79 4.71
N ALA A 260 -0.69 32.04 4.63
CA ALA A 260 -0.07 32.62 3.43
C ALA A 260 -0.09 31.60 2.27
N LEU A 261 -0.41 32.08 1.07
CA LEU A 261 -0.35 31.30 -0.16
C LEU A 261 1.01 31.49 -0.84
N THR A 262 1.58 30.41 -1.36
CA THR A 262 2.67 30.51 -2.34
C THR A 262 2.16 31.17 -3.63
N THR A 263 3.06 31.68 -4.46
CA THR A 263 2.68 32.37 -5.71
C THR A 263 1.87 31.48 -6.66
N ASP A 264 2.18 30.17 -6.69
CA ASP A 264 1.48 29.23 -7.55
C ASP A 264 0.08 28.93 -7.02
N LEU A 265 -0.08 28.74 -5.71
CA LEU A 265 -1.37 28.58 -5.05
C LEU A 265 -2.25 29.83 -5.20
N GLN A 266 -1.65 31.03 -5.21
CA GLN A 266 -2.37 32.29 -5.47
C GLN A 266 -2.98 32.35 -6.86
N ARG A 267 -2.28 31.85 -7.88
CA ARG A 267 -2.78 31.82 -9.26
C ARG A 267 -4.00 30.89 -9.39
N GLU A 268 -3.93 29.70 -8.77
CA GLU A 268 -5.03 28.75 -8.79
C GLU A 268 -6.23 29.25 -7.96
N ALA A 269 -5.98 29.77 -6.78
CA ALA A 269 -6.99 30.34 -5.90
C ALA A 269 -7.73 31.55 -6.55
N ALA A 270 -7.08 32.30 -7.44
CA ALA A 270 -7.66 33.43 -8.14
C ALA A 270 -8.61 33.04 -9.28
N ARG A 271 -8.78 31.74 -9.61
CA ARG A 271 -9.66 31.30 -10.72
C ARG A 271 -11.17 31.32 -10.41
N GLY A 272 -11.59 32.00 -9.34
CA GLY A 272 -12.99 32.37 -9.10
C GLY A 272 -13.79 31.32 -8.27
N HIS A 273 -13.13 30.63 -7.40
CA HIS A 273 -13.80 29.79 -6.40
C HIS A 273 -14.10 30.59 -5.14
N ASP A 274 -15.36 30.66 -4.73
CA ASP A 274 -15.77 31.33 -3.48
C ASP A 274 -15.29 30.58 -2.24
N VAL A 275 -15.32 29.24 -2.29
CA VAL A 275 -14.88 28.33 -1.22
C VAL A 275 -14.01 27.25 -1.83
N LEU A 276 -12.92 26.91 -1.15
CA LEU A 276 -11.98 25.85 -1.48
C LEU A 276 -11.86 24.88 -0.30
N LEU A 277 -11.37 23.68 -0.56
CA LEU A 277 -10.87 22.78 0.50
C LEU A 277 -9.34 22.78 0.43
N MET A 278 -8.71 23.23 1.50
CA MET A 278 -7.26 23.12 1.68
C MET A 278 -6.92 21.73 2.21
N GLY A 279 -6.08 21.00 1.48
CA GLY A 279 -5.56 19.70 1.88
C GLY A 279 -4.12 19.80 2.37
N VAL A 280 -3.82 19.23 3.54
CA VAL A 280 -2.47 19.24 4.12
C VAL A 280 -2.20 17.90 4.81
N ARG A 281 -1.05 17.29 4.49
CA ARG A 281 -0.62 16.05 5.13
C ARG A 281 -0.24 16.29 6.59
N PRO A 282 -0.42 15.29 7.51
CA PRO A 282 -0.06 15.41 8.93
C PRO A 282 1.39 15.82 9.19
N GLU A 283 2.34 15.34 8.38
CA GLU A 283 3.77 15.62 8.49
C GLU A 283 4.20 16.97 7.88
N ALA A 284 3.28 17.72 7.31
CA ALA A 284 3.55 19.10 6.89
C ALA A 284 3.44 20.10 8.06
N PHE A 285 3.05 19.63 9.24
CA PHE A 285 2.97 20.45 10.46
C PHE A 285 4.14 20.16 11.39
N GLU A 286 4.61 21.18 12.11
CA GLU A 286 5.63 21.05 13.15
C GLU A 286 5.25 21.90 14.38
N ASP A 287 5.76 21.54 15.57
CA ASP A 287 5.77 22.45 16.73
C ASP A 287 6.62 23.68 16.37
N ALA A 288 6.01 24.87 16.34
CA ALA A 288 6.67 26.10 15.93
C ALA A 288 7.96 26.40 16.70
N LYS A 289 8.12 25.81 17.89
CA LYS A 289 9.33 25.96 18.72
C LYS A 289 10.49 25.12 18.24
N LEU A 290 10.21 24.03 17.51
CA LEU A 290 11.20 23.08 17.01
C LEU A 290 11.60 23.36 15.55
N VAL A 291 10.84 24.20 14.84
CA VAL A 291 11.11 24.55 13.44
C VAL A 291 12.47 25.21 13.30
N GLU A 292 13.30 24.65 12.43
CA GLU A 292 14.61 25.20 12.07
C GLU A 292 14.48 26.58 11.41
N ALA A 293 15.47 27.47 11.63
CA ALA A 293 15.40 28.87 11.21
C ALA A 293 15.24 29.03 9.68
N ASP A 294 15.86 28.18 8.88
CA ASP A 294 15.81 28.19 7.41
C ASP A 294 14.48 27.67 6.83
N LYS A 295 13.72 26.92 7.63
CA LYS A 295 12.36 26.45 7.27
C LYS A 295 11.28 27.47 7.57
N ARG A 296 11.48 28.35 8.58
CA ARG A 296 10.42 29.23 9.10
C ARG A 296 9.78 30.12 8.04
N GLU A 297 10.57 30.62 7.09
CA GLU A 297 10.11 31.50 6.00
C GLU A 297 9.31 30.74 4.93
N LYS A 298 9.33 29.39 4.95
CA LYS A 298 8.66 28.51 3.98
C LYS A 298 7.25 28.10 4.40
N GLY A 299 6.78 28.63 5.50
CA GLY A 299 5.48 28.28 6.08
C GLY A 299 4.89 29.40 6.89
N ASP A 300 3.77 29.11 7.52
CA ASP A 300 3.05 30.04 8.40
C ASP A 300 2.80 29.42 9.77
N VAL A 301 2.54 30.23 10.79
CA VAL A 301 2.27 29.79 12.15
C VAL A 301 0.85 30.19 12.54
N PHE A 302 0.10 29.24 13.05
CA PHE A 302 -1.21 29.48 13.66
C PHE A 302 -1.22 28.97 15.11
N ARG A 303 -2.12 29.51 15.91
CA ARG A 303 -2.34 29.08 17.30
C ARG A 303 -3.62 28.28 17.40
N ALA A 304 -3.57 27.12 18.04
CA ALA A 304 -4.73 26.26 18.20
C ALA A 304 -4.72 25.55 19.55
N GLN A 305 -5.92 25.20 20.01
CA GLN A 305 -6.09 24.38 21.21
C GLN A 305 -5.99 22.90 20.81
N VAL A 306 -5.08 22.19 21.47
CA VAL A 306 -4.90 20.75 21.27
C VAL A 306 -5.90 19.98 22.16
N ASP A 307 -6.68 19.10 21.58
CA ASP A 307 -7.64 18.27 22.31
C ASP A 307 -6.97 17.03 22.91
N VAL A 308 -6.38 16.19 22.04
CA VAL A 308 -5.73 14.93 22.41
C VAL A 308 -4.34 14.85 21.81
N THR A 309 -3.44 14.11 22.46
CA THR A 309 -2.16 13.70 21.88
C THR A 309 -1.97 12.21 22.03
N GLU A 310 -1.48 11.56 20.97
CA GLU A 310 -1.11 10.14 20.95
C GLU A 310 0.39 10.01 20.70
N TRP A 311 1.11 9.37 21.62
CA TRP A 311 2.53 9.14 21.49
C TRP A 311 2.82 7.71 21.04
N LEU A 312 3.45 7.56 19.87
CA LEU A 312 3.73 6.26 19.24
C LEU A 312 5.21 5.84 19.33
N GLY A 313 5.99 6.53 20.16
CA GLY A 313 7.40 6.23 20.35
C GLY A 313 8.31 7.18 19.57
N ASN A 314 8.37 7.05 18.27
CA ASN A 314 9.15 7.90 17.38
C ASN A 314 8.40 9.15 16.88
N GLU A 315 7.07 9.09 16.91
CA GLU A 315 6.17 10.16 16.47
C GLU A 315 5.10 10.42 17.52
N GLN A 316 4.58 11.64 17.53
CA GLN A 316 3.41 12.03 18.31
C GLN A 316 2.37 12.62 17.39
N TYR A 317 1.12 12.17 17.48
CA TYR A 317 -0.01 12.82 16.81
C TYR A 317 -0.71 13.76 17.79
N ALA A 318 -1.06 14.95 17.31
CA ALA A 318 -1.91 15.87 18.04
C ALA A 318 -3.19 16.14 17.25
N TYR A 319 -4.32 16.17 17.94
CA TYR A 319 -5.65 16.34 17.40
C TYR A 319 -6.16 17.73 17.75
N ILE A 320 -6.50 18.52 16.73
CA ILE A 320 -6.89 19.92 16.84
C ILE A 320 -8.29 20.07 16.24
N PRO A 321 -9.35 20.24 17.07
CA PRO A 321 -10.68 20.49 16.56
C PRO A 321 -10.79 21.88 15.91
N PHE A 322 -11.62 22.01 14.89
CA PHE A 322 -11.94 23.28 14.28
C PHE A 322 -13.44 23.39 13.99
N GLU A 323 -13.97 24.61 13.97
CA GLU A 323 -15.33 24.85 13.56
C GLU A 323 -15.43 24.98 12.05
N ALA A 324 -16.43 24.35 11.46
CA ALA A 324 -16.72 24.41 10.03
C ALA A 324 -18.22 24.68 9.81
N SER A 325 -18.55 25.32 8.69
CA SER A 325 -19.95 25.48 8.30
C SER A 325 -20.66 24.13 8.16
N GLN A 326 -21.98 24.11 8.26
CA GLN A 326 -22.77 22.89 8.13
C GLN A 326 -22.56 22.22 6.75
N GLU A 327 -22.37 23.02 5.71
CA GLU A 327 -22.12 22.54 4.34
C GLU A 327 -20.78 21.79 4.24
N VAL A 328 -19.71 22.37 4.73
CA VAL A 328 -18.37 21.73 4.77
C VAL A 328 -18.37 20.52 5.65
N SER A 329 -19.02 20.59 6.83
CA SER A 329 -19.13 19.45 7.74
C SER A 329 -19.87 18.27 7.09
N ASN A 330 -20.88 18.54 6.26
CA ASN A 330 -21.58 17.51 5.51
C ASN A 330 -20.68 16.91 4.41
N GLN A 331 -19.95 17.73 3.65
CA GLN A 331 -19.01 17.26 2.62
C GLN A 331 -17.91 16.38 3.21
N LEU A 332 -17.29 16.79 4.31
CA LEU A 332 -16.27 15.98 5.01
C LEU A 332 -16.85 14.67 5.52
N ARG A 333 -18.10 14.69 6.01
CA ARG A 333 -18.79 13.48 6.46
C ARG A 333 -19.11 12.52 5.32
N ASP A 334 -19.54 13.03 4.18
CA ASP A 334 -19.82 12.20 3.00
C ASP A 334 -18.53 11.60 2.44
N LEU A 335 -17.44 12.37 2.38
CA LEU A 335 -16.12 11.85 2.04
C LEU A 335 -15.64 10.79 3.05
N SER A 336 -15.83 11.01 4.36
CA SER A 336 -15.53 10.04 5.41
C SER A 336 -16.26 8.71 5.21
N ARG A 337 -17.55 8.75 4.88
CA ARG A 337 -18.33 7.55 4.57
C ARG A 337 -17.83 6.84 3.31
N GLU A 338 -17.44 7.59 2.29
CA GLU A 338 -16.92 7.02 1.05
C GLU A 338 -15.55 6.36 1.21
N LEU A 339 -14.76 6.83 2.17
CA LEU A 339 -13.43 6.31 2.50
C LEU A 339 -13.48 5.17 3.54
N ASP A 340 -14.65 4.88 4.09
CA ASP A 340 -14.81 3.95 5.24
C ASP A 340 -13.85 4.33 6.38
N SER A 341 -13.68 5.63 6.61
CA SER A 341 -12.73 6.21 7.56
C SER A 341 -13.42 7.17 8.53
N ASP A 342 -13.36 6.87 9.81
CA ASP A 342 -13.85 7.77 10.87
C ASP A 342 -12.94 8.98 11.11
N GLN A 343 -11.82 9.09 10.39
CA GLN A 343 -10.77 10.08 10.65
C GLN A 343 -11.02 11.45 9.98
N LEU A 344 -11.85 11.50 8.92
CA LEU A 344 -12.21 12.76 8.27
C LEU A 344 -13.32 13.49 9.06
N ARG A 345 -12.93 14.12 10.15
CA ARG A 345 -13.81 14.92 11.01
C ARG A 345 -13.41 16.39 10.92
N THR A 346 -14.16 17.25 11.59
CA THR A 346 -13.81 18.66 11.82
C THR A 346 -12.68 18.78 12.86
N GLN A 347 -11.58 18.08 12.57
CA GLN A 347 -10.35 18.17 13.37
C GLN A 347 -9.13 17.90 12.48
N LEU A 348 -8.02 18.54 12.78
CA LEU A 348 -6.72 18.24 12.20
C LEU A 348 -6.05 17.12 12.97
N ILE A 349 -5.33 16.28 12.25
CA ILE A 349 -4.35 15.35 12.77
C ILE A 349 -2.99 15.85 12.33
N ILE A 350 -2.14 16.23 13.27
CA ILE A 350 -0.78 16.70 12.97
C ILE A 350 0.24 15.72 13.51
N ALA A 351 1.24 15.39 12.70
CA ALA A 351 2.39 14.58 13.13
C ALA A 351 3.48 15.53 13.61
N ILE A 352 3.86 15.40 14.86
CA ILE A 352 4.89 16.24 15.49
C ILE A 352 6.02 15.37 16.04
N ASP A 353 7.21 15.93 16.12
CA ASP A 353 8.37 15.25 16.67
C ASP A 353 8.12 14.79 18.12
N SER A 354 8.61 13.61 18.46
CA SER A 354 8.45 13.00 19.79
C SER A 354 9.06 13.82 20.94
N THR A 355 9.96 14.76 20.63
CA THR A 355 10.57 15.70 21.58
C THR A 355 9.70 16.91 21.86
N SER A 356 8.63 17.13 21.10
CA SER A 356 7.67 18.22 21.31
C SER A 356 7.05 18.14 22.71
N ARG A 357 6.80 19.31 23.28
CA ARG A 357 6.14 19.45 24.58
C ARG A 357 4.70 19.92 24.49
N ILE A 358 4.10 19.79 23.31
CA ILE A 358 2.68 20.04 23.12
C ILE A 358 1.87 19.08 24.00
N ARG A 359 0.85 19.61 24.69
CA ARG A 359 0.04 18.85 25.66
C ARG A 359 -1.45 19.02 25.42
N PRO A 360 -2.26 17.98 25.68
CA PRO A 360 -3.72 18.07 25.62
C PRO A 360 -4.27 19.21 26.49
N GLY A 361 -5.35 19.82 26.04
CA GLY A 361 -6.07 20.90 26.74
C GLY A 361 -5.34 22.23 26.77
N ARG A 362 -4.25 22.41 26.04
CA ARG A 362 -3.47 23.65 25.98
C ARG A 362 -3.37 24.19 24.57
N GLU A 363 -3.21 25.51 24.46
CA GLU A 363 -2.85 26.18 23.22
C GLU A 363 -1.40 25.87 22.84
N ALA A 364 -1.17 25.69 21.56
CA ALA A 364 0.13 25.51 20.94
C ALA A 364 0.27 26.36 19.69
N ASP A 365 1.47 26.85 19.43
CA ASP A 365 1.83 27.49 18.17
C ASP A 365 2.31 26.38 17.23
N ILE A 366 1.58 26.19 16.13
CA ILE A 366 1.83 25.15 15.12
C ILE A 366 2.30 25.82 13.84
N TRP A 367 3.40 25.36 13.30
CA TRP A 367 3.89 25.78 12.00
C TRP A 367 3.39 24.80 10.91
N VAL A 368 3.07 25.32 9.72
CA VAL A 368 2.67 24.51 8.55
C VAL A 368 3.50 24.89 7.34
N ASP A 369 4.02 23.89 6.63
CA ASP A 369 4.72 24.09 5.35
C ASP A 369 3.73 24.43 4.23
N THR A 370 3.64 25.70 3.87
CA THR A 370 2.67 26.16 2.86
C THR A 370 2.98 25.68 1.44
N ARG A 371 4.15 25.11 1.18
CA ARG A 371 4.52 24.54 -0.11
C ARG A 371 3.95 23.13 -0.32
N LYS A 372 3.55 22.46 0.79
CA LYS A 372 2.98 21.10 0.81
C LYS A 372 1.43 21.12 0.87
N MET A 373 0.82 22.25 0.63
CA MET A 373 -0.63 22.39 0.61
C MET A 373 -1.18 22.11 -0.78
N HIS A 374 -2.37 21.52 -0.80
CA HIS A 374 -3.19 21.35 -1.99
C HIS A 374 -4.49 22.12 -1.87
N LEU A 375 -5.03 22.58 -2.99
CA LEU A 375 -6.35 23.19 -3.05
C LEU A 375 -7.27 22.33 -3.91
N PHE A 376 -8.42 22.01 -3.36
CA PHE A 376 -9.43 21.18 -4.03
C PHE A 376 -10.72 21.97 -4.24
N ASP A 377 -11.37 21.71 -5.37
CA ASP A 377 -12.73 22.16 -5.61
C ASP A 377 -13.70 21.32 -4.76
N PRO A 378 -14.46 21.91 -3.84
CA PRO A 378 -15.37 21.17 -2.98
C PRO A 378 -16.54 20.51 -3.74
N LYS A 379 -16.88 20.97 -4.96
CA LYS A 379 -17.99 20.46 -5.77
C LYS A 379 -17.60 19.26 -6.62
N THR A 380 -16.44 19.35 -7.30
CA THR A 380 -15.95 18.28 -8.18
C THR A 380 -15.01 17.30 -7.46
N GLY A 381 -14.38 17.74 -6.38
CA GLY A 381 -13.33 17.04 -5.66
C GLY A 381 -11.97 17.11 -6.36
N GLU A 382 -11.83 17.83 -7.46
CA GLU A 382 -10.61 17.93 -8.25
C GLU A 382 -9.50 18.66 -7.47
N ASN A 383 -8.26 18.20 -7.59
CA ASN A 383 -7.08 18.89 -7.08
C ASN A 383 -6.65 19.99 -8.08
N LEU A 384 -6.93 21.22 -7.73
CA LEU A 384 -6.64 22.41 -8.56
C LEU A 384 -5.15 22.76 -8.63
N THR A 385 -4.35 22.21 -7.71
CA THR A 385 -2.92 22.53 -7.56
C THR A 385 -2.02 21.36 -7.91
N ARG A 386 -2.57 20.33 -8.57
CA ARG A 386 -1.81 19.16 -9.00
C ARG A 386 -0.79 19.56 -10.08
N ASP A 387 0.47 19.22 -9.85
CA ASP A 387 1.52 19.30 -10.87
C ASP A 387 1.67 17.94 -11.56
N GLU A 388 1.02 17.79 -12.72
CA GLU A 388 1.07 16.54 -13.48
C GLU A 388 2.46 16.21 -14.02
N GLU A 389 3.28 17.23 -14.31
CA GLU A 389 4.64 16.99 -14.80
C GLU A 389 5.56 16.50 -13.67
N ALA A 390 5.44 17.11 -12.49
CA ALA A 390 6.11 16.61 -11.29
C ALA A 390 5.66 15.18 -10.96
N GLY A 391 4.36 14.90 -11.03
CA GLY A 391 3.83 13.55 -10.82
C GLY A 391 4.43 12.52 -11.77
N ARG A 392 4.44 12.79 -13.07
CA ARG A 392 5.05 11.90 -14.08
C ARG A 392 6.54 11.67 -13.85
N ARG A 393 7.27 12.70 -13.38
CA ARG A 393 8.69 12.54 -13.01
C ARG A 393 8.88 11.57 -11.84
N LEU A 394 8.05 11.69 -10.79
CA LEU A 394 8.09 10.78 -9.64
C LEU A 394 7.82 9.32 -10.04
N THR A 395 6.87 9.08 -10.95
CA THR A 395 6.62 7.72 -11.46
C THR A 395 7.80 7.21 -12.30
N ALA A 396 8.37 8.04 -13.17
CA ALA A 396 9.52 7.66 -14.00
C ALA A 396 10.77 7.32 -13.16
N GLU A 397 11.04 8.08 -12.08
CA GLU A 397 12.13 7.80 -11.13
C GLU A 397 11.96 6.40 -10.50
N VAL A 398 10.76 6.07 -10.01
CA VAL A 398 10.46 4.76 -9.42
C VAL A 398 10.60 3.63 -10.43
N GLU A 399 10.17 3.84 -11.69
CA GLU A 399 10.32 2.85 -12.75
C GLU A 399 11.80 2.59 -13.12
N GLU A 400 12.65 3.62 -13.07
CA GLU A 400 14.09 3.50 -13.32
C GLU A 400 14.80 2.76 -12.19
N GLU A 401 14.57 3.17 -10.92
CA GLU A 401 15.10 2.49 -9.73
C GLU A 401 14.74 0.98 -9.74
N ARG A 402 13.50 0.67 -10.08
CA ARG A 402 13.06 -0.72 -10.20
C ARG A 402 13.78 -1.50 -11.27
N ARG A 403 14.02 -0.88 -12.44
CA ARG A 403 14.71 -1.56 -13.56
C ARG A 403 16.12 -1.94 -13.14
N GLU A 404 16.82 -1.04 -12.45
CA GLU A 404 18.15 -1.29 -11.89
C GLU A 404 18.11 -2.42 -10.84
N GLU A 405 17.16 -2.39 -9.90
CA GLU A 405 17.02 -3.44 -8.89
C GLU A 405 16.71 -4.83 -9.49
N MET A 406 15.93 -4.89 -10.58
CA MET A 406 15.64 -6.15 -11.27
C MET A 406 16.85 -6.69 -12.02
N GLU A 407 17.68 -5.83 -12.59
CA GLU A 407 18.95 -6.25 -13.23
C GLU A 407 19.92 -6.79 -12.18
N ASP A 408 20.07 -6.13 -11.06
CA ASP A 408 20.91 -6.58 -9.94
C ASP A 408 20.41 -7.92 -9.36
N ALA A 409 19.10 -8.07 -9.16
CA ALA A 409 18.52 -9.31 -8.66
C ALA A 409 18.72 -10.50 -9.63
N ARG A 410 18.73 -10.26 -10.95
CA ARG A 410 19.02 -11.30 -11.95
C ARG A 410 20.51 -11.69 -11.98
N ASN A 411 21.39 -10.78 -11.62
CA ASN A 411 22.84 -10.98 -11.63
C ASN A 411 23.38 -11.62 -10.35
N GLN A 412 22.58 -11.70 -9.27
CA GLN A 412 22.97 -12.37 -8.02
C GLN A 412 22.95 -13.89 -8.18
N PRO A 413 24.04 -14.62 -7.82
CA PRO A 413 24.05 -16.07 -7.86
C PRO A 413 23.06 -16.68 -6.89
N LEU A 414 22.46 -17.81 -7.26
CA LEU A 414 21.43 -18.60 -6.54
C LEU A 414 21.90 -19.20 -5.20
N GLY A 415 22.84 -18.58 -4.48
CA GLY A 415 23.55 -19.22 -3.40
C GLY A 415 23.65 -18.52 -2.05
N ASP A 416 23.49 -17.21 -1.96
CA ASP A 416 23.73 -16.48 -0.71
C ASP A 416 22.51 -15.67 -0.26
N ALA A 417 21.56 -16.33 0.39
CA ALA A 417 20.65 -15.62 1.29
C ALA A 417 21.46 -15.16 2.51
N PRO A 418 21.49 -13.88 2.89
CA PRO A 418 22.13 -13.45 4.12
C PRO A 418 21.49 -14.18 5.30
N ASP A 419 22.30 -14.85 6.09
CA ASP A 419 21.91 -15.56 7.30
C ASP A 419 21.41 -14.55 8.35
N ILE A 420 20.10 -14.33 8.39
CA ILE A 420 19.45 -13.41 9.36
C ILE A 420 19.41 -14.00 10.76
N HIS A 421 20.02 -15.15 11.01
CA HIS A 421 20.10 -15.79 12.32
C HIS A 421 21.47 -15.67 13.00
N ALA A 422 22.42 -14.88 12.46
CA ALA A 422 23.77 -14.74 13.02
C ALA A 422 23.90 -13.74 14.19
N ASP A 423 22.81 -13.28 14.80
CA ASP A 423 22.90 -12.39 15.97
C ASP A 423 22.03 -12.91 17.12
N GLY A 424 22.56 -13.89 17.86
CA GLY A 424 21.82 -14.44 19.02
C GLY A 424 22.58 -15.44 19.89
N SER A 425 23.89 -15.65 19.74
CA SER A 425 24.60 -16.50 20.67
C SER A 425 26.09 -16.17 20.79
N ALA A 426 26.37 -15.04 21.43
CA ALA A 426 27.72 -14.78 21.97
C ALA A 426 27.57 -14.27 23.41
N ASN A 427 27.22 -15.16 24.33
CA ASN A 427 27.54 -14.96 25.73
C ASN A 427 28.30 -16.19 26.23
N GLY A 428 29.60 -15.94 26.45
CA GLY A 428 30.60 -16.88 26.75
C GLY A 428 30.39 -17.66 28.04
N HIS A 429 30.65 -18.93 27.93
CA HIS A 429 31.13 -19.72 29.06
C HIS A 429 32.65 -19.58 29.14
N GLY A 430 33.07 -18.65 29.97
CA GLY A 430 34.43 -18.60 30.47
C GLY A 430 34.56 -19.61 31.62
N THR A 431 35.13 -20.74 31.35
CA THR A 431 35.69 -21.63 32.38
C THR A 431 36.95 -21.00 32.97
N SER A 432 36.90 -20.68 34.24
CA SER A 432 38.12 -20.45 35.04
C SER A 432 38.06 -21.45 36.21
N SER A 433 38.93 -22.43 36.14
CA SER A 433 39.37 -23.29 37.27
C SER A 433 40.39 -22.51 38.09
N ALA A 434 40.28 -22.52 39.41
CA ALA A 434 41.36 -22.71 40.42
C ALA A 434 40.80 -22.30 41.79
N ASP A 435 40.69 -23.28 42.61
CA ASP A 435 41.54 -23.69 43.73
C ASP A 435 41.30 -22.98 45.08
N HIS A 436 40.91 -23.83 46.02
CA HIS A 436 41.23 -23.88 47.48
C HIS A 436 41.24 -22.64 48.34
N THR A 437 40.47 -22.56 49.38
CA THR A 437 40.77 -23.05 50.75
C THR A 437 39.75 -22.49 51.76
N THR A 438 39.27 -23.47 52.55
CA THR A 438 38.99 -23.42 54.02
C THR A 438 38.61 -22.14 54.75
N GLY A 439 37.54 -22.26 55.51
CA GLY A 439 37.52 -21.60 56.84
C GLY A 439 36.22 -20.96 57.25
N GLY A 440 35.41 -21.67 58.01
CA GLY A 440 35.10 -21.27 59.36
C GLY A 440 33.88 -20.35 59.62
N SER A 441 32.80 -21.01 60.01
CA SER A 441 32.12 -20.75 61.29
C SER A 441 31.38 -19.45 61.59
N ARG A 442 30.07 -19.66 61.88
CA ARG A 442 29.23 -19.06 62.94
C ARG A 442 28.48 -17.77 62.71
N ARG A 443 27.16 -18.00 62.78
CA ARG A 443 26.14 -17.34 63.66
C ARG A 443 26.12 -15.78 63.62
N VAL A 444 25.04 -15.21 63.27
CA VAL A 444 23.78 -15.00 64.03
C VAL A 444 22.67 -14.73 63.04
#